data_840829c7cd5ef56cf0f6956fef58fb9f
#
_entry.id   840829c7cd5ef56cf0f6956fef58fb9f
#
_cell.length_a   1.000
_cell.length_b   1.000
_cell.length_c   1.000
_cell.angle_alpha   90.00
_cell.angle_beta   90.00
_cell.angle_gamma   90.00
#
_symmetry.space_group_name_H-M   'P 1'
#
loop_
_entity.id
_entity.type
_entity.pdbx_description
1 polymer ?
#
loop_
_entity_poly.entity_id
_entity_poly.type
_entity_poly.pdbx_seq_one_letter_code
_entity_poly.pdbx_strand_id
1 'polypeptide(L)'
;MTDAFIYDAVRTPRGKGKKDGALHSVKPVNLMAGLLRAVRRRNDLDTAQVDDIVLGCVTPVGDQGADIAKTAALVADWDEQVAGVQINRFCASGLEAVNLGAMKVRSGFEDLVLVGGVESMSRVPMGSDGGAWALDPETNLHTSFVPQGIGADLIATLEGFSRADVDAFALRSQQKAAKARAEGLFGKSLVPVADQNGIVLLDHDEFIRADSTLEGLAALKPSFEMMGQMGFDATALRKYSQVERIEHVHTPGNSSGIVDGASAMLIGSEAKGRELGLKARARIVATAVTSTDPTIMLTGPAPATRKALAKAGLKVEDIDLFEVNEAFASVVMKFMKDMGVAESKVNVNGGAIAMGHPLGATGCIILGTLLDELERRNLRYGLATLCVGGGMGIATIIERV
;
A
#
# COMPACT_ATOMS: atom_id res chain seq x y z
N MET A 1 -12.31 -6.51 -25.68
CA MET A 1 -12.16 -6.31 -24.22
C MET A 1 -12.41 -4.85 -23.95
N THR A 2 -13.26 -4.51 -22.99
CA THR A 2 -13.49 -3.12 -22.58
C THR A 2 -12.31 -2.63 -21.74
N ASP A 3 -12.09 -1.32 -21.67
CA ASP A 3 -11.10 -0.75 -20.75
C ASP A 3 -11.73 -0.52 -19.38
N ALA A 4 -10.90 -0.55 -18.33
CA ALA A 4 -11.29 -0.24 -16.97
C ALA A 4 -10.80 1.15 -16.59
N PHE A 5 -11.70 2.00 -16.10
CA PHE A 5 -11.43 3.38 -15.74
C PHE A 5 -11.61 3.60 -14.24
N ILE A 6 -10.77 4.44 -13.66
CA ILE A 6 -10.89 4.95 -12.30
C ILE A 6 -11.74 6.22 -12.35
N TYR A 7 -12.82 6.25 -11.56
CA TYR A 7 -13.74 7.38 -11.47
C TYR A 7 -13.53 8.19 -10.19
N ASP A 8 -13.29 7.53 -9.06
CA ASP A 8 -12.96 8.20 -7.79
C ASP A 8 -11.94 7.40 -6.99
N ALA A 9 -11.17 8.07 -6.16
CA ALA A 9 -10.21 7.47 -5.23
C ALA A 9 -10.20 8.28 -3.94
N VAL A 10 -10.46 7.60 -2.81
CA VAL A 10 -10.50 8.22 -1.49
C VAL A 10 -9.77 7.36 -0.47
N ARG A 11 -9.30 7.99 0.59
CA ARG A 11 -8.66 7.33 1.74
C ARG A 11 -8.98 8.06 3.04
N THR A 12 -8.86 7.34 4.15
CA THR A 12 -8.79 7.99 5.46
C THR A 12 -7.41 8.62 5.66
N PRO A 13 -7.27 9.57 6.59
CA PRO A 13 -5.96 9.81 7.20
C PRO A 13 -5.46 8.52 7.86
N ARG A 14 -4.13 8.40 8.04
CA ARG A 14 -3.49 7.26 8.71
C ARG A 14 -3.26 7.62 10.17
N GLY A 15 -3.91 6.88 11.07
CA GLY A 15 -3.73 7.02 12.51
C GLY A 15 -2.58 6.15 13.01
N LYS A 16 -1.88 6.55 14.07
CA LYS A 16 -0.85 5.71 14.70
C LYS A 16 -1.41 4.36 15.13
N GLY A 17 -0.75 3.28 14.78
CA GLY A 17 -1.14 1.91 15.08
C GLY A 17 -0.87 1.51 16.53
N LYS A 18 -1.33 2.31 17.48
CA LYS A 18 -1.17 2.12 18.92
C LYS A 18 -2.49 2.41 19.64
N LYS A 19 -2.61 1.96 20.89
CA LYS A 19 -3.80 2.19 21.73
C LYS A 19 -4.12 3.68 21.97
N ASP A 20 -3.11 4.53 21.92
CA ASP A 20 -3.21 5.99 22.02
C ASP A 20 -3.31 6.71 20.67
N GLY A 21 -3.35 5.96 19.56
CA GLY A 21 -3.56 6.52 18.22
C GLY A 21 -4.98 7.03 18.01
N ALA A 22 -5.13 8.10 17.23
CA ALA A 22 -6.41 8.80 17.04
C ALA A 22 -7.52 7.92 16.45
N LEU A 23 -7.17 6.85 15.69
CA LEU A 23 -8.14 5.95 15.08
C LEU A 23 -8.39 4.66 15.88
N HIS A 24 -7.70 4.43 17.01
CA HIS A 24 -7.87 3.20 17.80
C HIS A 24 -9.31 2.98 18.28
N SER A 25 -10.03 4.03 18.61
CA SER A 25 -11.44 3.95 19.03
C SER A 25 -12.41 3.62 17.89
N VAL A 26 -11.98 3.78 16.63
CA VAL A 26 -12.82 3.55 15.44
C VAL A 26 -12.68 2.11 14.97
N LYS A 27 -13.79 1.38 14.87
CA LYS A 27 -13.77 0.02 14.32
C LYS A 27 -13.35 0.04 12.84
N PRO A 28 -12.56 -0.94 12.36
CA PRO A 28 -12.16 -0.98 10.96
C PRO A 28 -13.33 -0.98 9.97
N VAL A 29 -14.43 -1.64 10.32
CA VAL A 29 -15.67 -1.60 9.51
C VAL A 29 -16.21 -0.18 9.37
N ASN A 30 -16.11 0.66 10.41
CA ASN A 30 -16.57 2.06 10.36
C ASN A 30 -15.61 2.96 9.57
N LEU A 31 -14.30 2.69 9.58
CA LEU A 31 -13.34 3.37 8.70
C LEU A 31 -13.75 3.16 7.23
N MET A 32 -14.03 1.91 6.87
CA MET A 32 -14.44 1.56 5.51
C MET A 32 -15.83 2.11 5.17
N ALA A 33 -16.82 1.94 6.03
CA ALA A 33 -18.18 2.48 5.82
C ALA A 33 -18.17 4.00 5.65
N GLY A 34 -17.30 4.73 6.35
CA GLY A 34 -17.11 6.16 6.17
C GLY A 34 -16.67 6.53 4.76
N LEU A 35 -15.74 5.75 4.17
CA LEU A 35 -15.30 5.93 2.79
C LEU A 35 -16.40 5.56 1.78
N LEU A 36 -17.14 4.48 2.00
CA LEU A 36 -18.26 4.08 1.15
C LEU A 36 -19.33 5.18 1.08
N ARG A 37 -19.68 5.77 2.23
CA ARG A 37 -20.58 6.93 2.28
C ARG A 37 -19.99 8.15 1.56
N ALA A 38 -18.68 8.36 1.64
CA ALA A 38 -18.01 9.46 0.94
C ALA A 38 -18.06 9.26 -0.58
N VAL A 39 -17.73 8.06 -1.08
CA VAL A 39 -17.81 7.73 -2.52
C VAL A 39 -19.25 7.91 -3.03
N ARG A 40 -20.26 7.40 -2.31
CA ARG A 40 -21.67 7.58 -2.66
C ARG A 40 -22.02 9.07 -2.81
N ARG A 41 -21.71 9.89 -1.82
CA ARG A 41 -22.04 11.33 -1.83
C ARG A 41 -21.29 12.10 -2.91
N ARG A 42 -19.99 11.81 -3.11
CA ARG A 42 -19.14 12.55 -4.07
C ARG A 42 -19.56 12.33 -5.51
N ASN A 43 -20.12 11.17 -5.80
CA ASN A 43 -20.47 10.74 -7.15
C ASN A 43 -21.98 10.71 -7.40
N ASP A 44 -22.81 11.15 -6.45
CA ASP A 44 -24.27 11.00 -6.48
C ASP A 44 -24.70 9.58 -6.90
N LEU A 45 -23.98 8.58 -6.34
CA LEU A 45 -24.02 7.20 -6.79
C LEU A 45 -25.24 6.47 -6.22
N ASP A 46 -26.07 5.95 -7.11
CA ASP A 46 -27.00 4.88 -6.78
C ASP A 46 -26.22 3.59 -6.53
N THR A 47 -26.15 3.16 -5.28
CA THR A 47 -25.33 2.02 -4.88
C THR A 47 -25.79 0.68 -5.45
N ALA A 48 -27.07 0.55 -5.85
CA ALA A 48 -27.58 -0.62 -6.57
C ALA A 48 -26.92 -0.84 -7.95
N GLN A 49 -26.21 0.16 -8.47
CA GLN A 49 -25.47 0.07 -9.71
C GLN A 49 -24.07 -0.56 -9.55
N VAL A 50 -23.63 -0.79 -8.31
CA VAL A 50 -22.32 -1.40 -8.03
C VAL A 50 -22.48 -2.92 -7.93
N ASP A 51 -21.76 -3.65 -8.76
CA ASP A 51 -21.85 -5.11 -8.86
C ASP A 51 -21.17 -5.81 -7.67
N ASP A 52 -19.98 -5.33 -7.28
CA ASP A 52 -19.19 -5.98 -6.24
C ASP A 52 -18.25 -5.00 -5.50
N ILE A 53 -17.85 -5.38 -4.30
CA ILE A 53 -16.83 -4.70 -3.50
C ILE A 53 -15.68 -5.67 -3.25
N VAL A 54 -14.46 -5.31 -3.68
CA VAL A 54 -13.25 -6.11 -3.42
C VAL A 54 -12.34 -5.36 -2.46
N LEU A 55 -12.16 -5.86 -1.24
CA LEU A 55 -11.32 -5.21 -0.24
C LEU A 55 -10.12 -6.04 0.19
N GLY A 56 -8.95 -5.41 0.20
CA GLY A 56 -7.76 -5.94 0.83
C GLY A 56 -7.84 -5.85 2.36
N CYS A 57 -7.58 -6.96 3.04
CA CYS A 57 -7.43 -7.02 4.49
C CYS A 57 -6.43 -8.15 4.81
N VAL A 58 -5.30 -7.82 5.45
CA VAL A 58 -4.21 -8.78 5.64
C VAL A 58 -4.41 -9.65 6.87
N THR A 59 -5.00 -9.09 7.91
CA THR A 59 -5.25 -9.82 9.17
C THR A 59 -6.76 -9.95 9.40
N PRO A 60 -7.47 -10.84 8.64
CA PRO A 60 -8.93 -10.92 8.62
C PRO A 60 -9.50 -11.69 9.82
N VAL A 61 -9.16 -11.26 11.03
CA VAL A 61 -9.62 -11.86 12.30
C VAL A 61 -10.16 -10.78 13.24
N GLY A 62 -10.92 -11.19 14.26
CA GLY A 62 -11.51 -10.25 15.21
C GLY A 62 -12.34 -9.18 14.51
N ASP A 63 -12.04 -7.91 14.79
CA ASP A 63 -12.76 -6.76 14.22
C ASP A 63 -12.64 -6.63 12.70
N GLN A 64 -11.74 -7.35 12.06
CA GLN A 64 -11.51 -7.37 10.60
C GLN A 64 -11.99 -8.67 9.92
N GLY A 65 -12.58 -9.57 10.71
CA GLY A 65 -13.09 -10.86 10.21
C GLY A 65 -14.44 -10.77 9.52
N ALA A 66 -14.95 -11.93 9.13
CA ALA A 66 -16.32 -12.16 8.62
C ALA A 66 -16.69 -11.29 7.40
N ASP A 67 -15.81 -11.29 6.38
CA ASP A 67 -16.00 -10.52 5.15
C ASP A 67 -16.33 -9.05 5.41
N ILE A 68 -15.29 -8.31 5.76
CA ILE A 68 -15.42 -6.89 6.08
C ILE A 68 -15.91 -6.06 4.87
N ALA A 69 -15.78 -6.54 3.63
CA ALA A 69 -16.27 -5.86 2.44
C ALA A 69 -17.79 -5.77 2.46
N LYS A 70 -18.46 -6.92 2.57
CA LYS A 70 -19.93 -6.97 2.65
C LYS A 70 -20.44 -6.30 3.92
N THR A 71 -19.79 -6.55 5.07
CA THR A 71 -20.18 -5.96 6.35
C THR A 71 -20.11 -4.43 6.31
N ALA A 72 -19.06 -3.84 5.70
CA ALA A 72 -18.93 -2.40 5.57
C ALA A 72 -19.98 -1.79 4.65
N ALA A 73 -20.37 -2.48 3.56
CA ALA A 73 -21.46 -2.05 2.69
C ALA A 73 -22.78 -1.92 3.44
N LEU A 74 -23.13 -2.94 4.21
CA LEU A 74 -24.36 -2.93 5.04
C LEU A 74 -24.31 -1.81 6.10
N VAL A 75 -23.18 -1.62 6.77
CA VAL A 75 -23.01 -0.53 7.75
C VAL A 75 -23.05 0.85 7.08
N ALA A 76 -22.68 0.95 5.81
CA ALA A 76 -22.72 2.19 5.04
C ALA A 76 -24.12 2.50 4.43
N ASP A 77 -25.11 1.67 4.67
CA ASP A 77 -26.43 1.73 4.06
C ASP A 77 -26.37 1.72 2.52
N TRP A 78 -25.52 0.87 1.98
CA TRP A 78 -25.48 0.55 0.56
C TRP A 78 -26.57 -0.49 0.24
N ASP A 79 -26.96 -0.57 -1.03
CA ASP A 79 -27.97 -1.53 -1.47
C ASP A 79 -27.58 -2.97 -1.08
N GLU A 80 -28.57 -3.74 -0.63
CA GLU A 80 -28.36 -5.11 -0.16
C GLU A 80 -27.90 -6.07 -1.27
N GLN A 81 -28.14 -5.73 -2.53
CA GLN A 81 -27.73 -6.51 -3.69
C GLN A 81 -26.22 -6.42 -3.96
N VAL A 82 -25.54 -5.38 -3.45
CA VAL A 82 -24.10 -5.23 -3.64
C VAL A 82 -23.38 -6.37 -2.94
N ALA A 83 -22.66 -7.18 -3.72
CA ALA A 83 -21.83 -8.26 -3.20
C ALA A 83 -20.55 -7.71 -2.54
N GLY A 84 -19.77 -8.57 -1.89
CA GLY A 84 -18.51 -8.19 -1.31
C GLY A 84 -17.59 -9.39 -1.13
N VAL A 85 -16.29 -9.17 -1.29
CA VAL A 85 -15.23 -10.15 -1.03
C VAL A 85 -14.01 -9.47 -0.41
N GLN A 86 -13.47 -10.10 0.62
CA GLN A 86 -12.18 -9.68 1.15
C GLN A 86 -11.07 -10.61 0.65
N ILE A 87 -9.89 -10.03 0.37
CA ILE A 87 -8.75 -10.74 -0.17
C ILE A 87 -7.49 -10.46 0.64
N ASN A 88 -6.54 -11.40 0.60
CA ASN A 88 -5.22 -11.24 1.21
C ASN A 88 -4.11 -11.56 0.20
N ARG A 89 -3.29 -10.57 -0.13
CA ARG A 89 -1.98 -10.68 -0.77
C ARG A 89 -0.95 -9.89 0.03
N PHE A 90 -0.96 -10.06 1.36
CA PHE A 90 -0.11 -9.30 2.28
C PHE A 90 -0.13 -7.78 1.96
N CYS A 91 1.03 -7.13 2.00
CA CYS A 91 1.18 -5.68 1.74
C CYS A 91 0.56 -5.17 0.43
N ALA A 92 0.32 -6.06 -0.53
CA ALA A 92 -0.24 -5.74 -1.83
C ALA A 92 -1.77 -5.85 -1.90
N SER A 93 -2.45 -6.27 -0.83
CA SER A 93 -3.89 -6.59 -0.88
C SER A 93 -4.74 -5.48 -1.48
N GLY A 94 -4.47 -4.21 -1.13
CA GLY A 94 -5.20 -3.07 -1.70
C GLY A 94 -4.95 -2.85 -3.20
N LEU A 95 -3.72 -3.07 -3.69
CA LEU A 95 -3.44 -2.96 -5.13
C LEU A 95 -3.96 -4.18 -5.90
N GLU A 96 -3.93 -5.36 -5.27
CA GLU A 96 -4.57 -6.55 -5.85
C GLU A 96 -6.08 -6.38 -5.97
N ALA A 97 -6.74 -5.76 -4.99
CA ALA A 97 -8.15 -5.43 -5.08
C ALA A 97 -8.44 -4.54 -6.30
N VAL A 98 -7.61 -3.51 -6.54
CA VAL A 98 -7.68 -2.67 -7.75
C VAL A 98 -7.50 -3.51 -9.02
N ASN A 99 -6.49 -4.38 -9.06
CA ASN A 99 -6.20 -5.21 -10.21
C ASN A 99 -7.33 -6.19 -10.51
N LEU A 100 -7.91 -6.83 -9.48
CA LEU A 100 -9.05 -7.73 -9.63
C LEU A 100 -10.29 -6.97 -10.11
N GLY A 101 -10.59 -5.79 -9.56
CA GLY A 101 -11.68 -4.95 -10.03
C GLY A 101 -11.51 -4.56 -11.50
N ALA A 102 -10.29 -4.16 -11.90
CA ALA A 102 -9.99 -3.89 -13.31
C ALA A 102 -10.17 -5.14 -14.20
N MET A 103 -9.79 -6.33 -13.72
CA MET A 103 -9.98 -7.59 -14.46
C MET A 103 -11.46 -7.94 -14.59
N LYS A 104 -12.27 -7.77 -13.54
CA LYS A 104 -13.72 -7.98 -13.57
C LYS A 104 -14.38 -7.10 -14.64
N VAL A 105 -14.09 -5.80 -14.65
CA VAL A 105 -14.61 -4.85 -15.63
C VAL A 105 -14.11 -5.20 -17.05
N ARG A 106 -12.81 -5.46 -17.23
CA ARG A 106 -12.24 -5.77 -18.56
C ARG A 106 -12.72 -7.10 -19.13
N SER A 107 -13.11 -8.04 -18.29
CA SER A 107 -13.71 -9.33 -18.73
C SER A 107 -15.13 -9.16 -19.23
N GLY A 108 -15.82 -8.09 -18.84
CA GLY A 108 -17.23 -7.83 -19.14
C GLY A 108 -18.19 -8.61 -18.23
N PHE A 109 -17.71 -9.19 -17.13
CA PHE A 109 -18.59 -9.82 -16.15
C PHE A 109 -19.21 -8.81 -15.19
N GLU A 110 -18.50 -7.73 -14.91
CA GLU A 110 -18.93 -6.65 -14.03
C GLU A 110 -18.74 -5.29 -14.74
N ASP A 111 -19.62 -4.34 -14.50
CA ASP A 111 -19.54 -3.02 -15.13
C ASP A 111 -19.03 -1.93 -14.19
N LEU A 112 -19.34 -2.03 -12.90
CA LEU A 112 -18.93 -1.06 -11.88
C LEU A 112 -18.61 -1.77 -10.58
N VAL A 113 -17.38 -1.62 -10.11
CA VAL A 113 -16.90 -2.24 -8.86
C VAL A 113 -16.26 -1.21 -7.94
N LEU A 114 -16.47 -1.37 -6.64
CA LEU A 114 -15.69 -0.64 -5.65
C LEU A 114 -14.54 -1.52 -5.18
N VAL A 115 -13.35 -0.96 -5.12
CA VAL A 115 -12.15 -1.66 -4.67
C VAL A 115 -11.44 -0.86 -3.59
N GLY A 116 -10.59 -1.49 -2.80
CA GLY A 116 -9.83 -0.78 -1.80
C GLY A 116 -9.25 -1.70 -0.75
N GLY A 117 -9.24 -1.23 0.49
CA GLY A 117 -8.80 -2.05 1.61
C GLY A 117 -8.81 -1.32 2.94
N VAL A 118 -8.64 -2.09 3.99
CA VAL A 118 -8.62 -1.59 5.36
C VAL A 118 -7.64 -2.40 6.20
N GLU A 119 -6.94 -1.72 7.09
CA GLU A 119 -6.16 -2.35 8.15
C GLU A 119 -6.20 -1.47 9.39
N SER A 120 -6.56 -2.03 10.53
CA SER A 120 -6.49 -1.37 11.85
C SER A 120 -5.48 -2.13 12.72
N MET A 121 -4.21 -1.78 12.56
CA MET A 121 -3.10 -2.48 13.19
C MET A 121 -2.99 -2.18 14.69
N SER A 122 -3.68 -1.12 15.16
CA SER A 122 -3.80 -0.82 16.59
C SER A 122 -4.77 -1.75 17.32
N ARG A 123 -5.80 -2.28 16.59
CA ARG A 123 -6.85 -3.14 17.14
C ARG A 123 -6.58 -4.62 16.86
N VAL A 124 -6.10 -4.92 15.66
CA VAL A 124 -5.77 -6.27 15.21
C VAL A 124 -4.28 -6.29 14.86
N PRO A 125 -3.41 -6.71 15.78
CA PRO A 125 -1.97 -6.72 15.55
C PRO A 125 -1.58 -7.60 14.35
N MET A 126 -0.56 -7.19 13.62
CA MET A 126 -0.01 -7.96 12.51
C MET A 126 0.37 -9.37 12.95
N GLY A 127 -0.02 -10.38 12.17
CA GLY A 127 0.23 -11.80 12.46
C GLY A 127 -0.78 -12.44 13.41
N SER A 128 -1.85 -11.74 13.84
CA SER A 128 -2.92 -12.32 14.67
C SER A 128 -3.70 -13.42 13.95
N ASP A 129 -3.61 -13.49 12.61
CA ASP A 129 -4.19 -14.54 11.78
C ASP A 129 -3.37 -15.85 11.80
N GLY A 130 -2.17 -15.83 12.38
CA GLY A 130 -1.30 -17.01 12.49
C GLY A 130 -0.69 -17.42 11.15
N GLY A 131 -0.60 -18.74 10.95
CA GLY A 131 -0.15 -19.33 9.70
C GLY A 131 1.12 -20.18 9.82
N ALA A 132 1.13 -21.29 9.07
CA ALA A 132 2.21 -22.28 9.13
C ALA A 132 3.57 -21.70 8.72
N TRP A 133 3.59 -20.76 7.78
CA TRP A 133 4.83 -20.21 7.24
C TRP A 133 5.77 -19.64 8.33
N ALA A 134 5.22 -18.94 9.32
CA ALA A 134 5.99 -18.37 10.42
C ALA A 134 5.98 -19.25 11.69
N LEU A 135 4.91 -20.02 11.94
CA LEU A 135 4.66 -20.66 13.22
C LEU A 135 4.90 -22.18 13.23
N ASP A 136 4.81 -22.85 12.09
CA ASP A 136 5.10 -24.29 11.99
C ASP A 136 6.59 -24.51 11.73
N PRO A 137 7.32 -25.22 12.61
CA PRO A 137 8.77 -25.36 12.48
C PRO A 137 9.23 -26.07 11.20
N GLU A 138 8.48 -27.06 10.71
CA GLU A 138 8.82 -27.79 9.49
C GLU A 138 8.66 -26.88 8.27
N THR A 139 7.52 -26.20 8.14
CA THR A 139 7.24 -25.25 7.05
C THR A 139 8.22 -24.08 7.08
N ASN A 140 8.50 -23.54 8.25
CA ASN A 140 9.45 -22.44 8.45
C ASN A 140 10.86 -22.82 7.97
N LEU A 141 11.36 -23.98 8.42
CA LEU A 141 12.69 -24.48 8.02
C LEU A 141 12.75 -24.77 6.51
N HIS A 142 11.72 -25.45 5.96
CA HIS A 142 11.66 -25.82 4.55
C HIS A 142 11.64 -24.59 3.63
N THR A 143 10.94 -23.54 4.02
CA THR A 143 10.82 -22.30 3.24
C THR A 143 11.95 -21.32 3.49
N SER A 144 12.86 -21.59 4.44
CA SER A 144 13.91 -20.67 4.87
C SER A 144 13.34 -19.30 5.24
N PHE A 145 12.26 -19.32 6.02
CA PHE A 145 11.58 -18.11 6.48
C PHE A 145 12.49 -17.23 7.35
N VAL A 146 12.46 -15.94 7.08
CA VAL A 146 13.01 -14.92 7.97
C VAL A 146 12.02 -13.76 8.08
N PRO A 147 11.99 -13.01 9.19
CA PRO A 147 11.22 -11.78 9.31
C PRO A 147 11.61 -10.76 8.24
N GLN A 148 10.65 -9.96 7.76
CA GLN A 148 10.87 -8.99 6.67
C GLN A 148 12.05 -8.05 6.89
N GLY A 149 12.28 -7.63 8.13
CA GLY A 149 13.39 -6.73 8.48
C GLY A 149 14.76 -7.35 8.25
N ILE A 150 14.90 -8.68 8.45
CA ILE A 150 16.14 -9.40 8.09
C ILE A 150 16.35 -9.36 6.58
N GLY A 151 15.30 -9.55 5.77
CA GLY A 151 15.36 -9.40 4.32
C GLY A 151 15.73 -7.97 3.88
N ALA A 152 15.20 -6.96 4.57
CA ALA A 152 15.53 -5.55 4.30
C ALA A 152 17.01 -5.23 4.62
N ASP A 153 17.52 -5.71 5.76
CA ASP A 153 18.93 -5.56 6.14
C ASP A 153 19.86 -6.34 5.21
N LEU A 154 19.43 -7.53 4.76
CA LEU A 154 20.16 -8.30 3.74
C LEU A 154 20.22 -7.55 2.39
N ILE A 155 19.13 -6.89 1.97
CA ILE A 155 19.16 -6.02 0.78
C ILE A 155 20.18 -4.90 0.97
N ALA A 156 20.14 -4.20 2.11
CA ALA A 156 21.08 -3.11 2.38
C ALA A 156 22.53 -3.61 2.35
N THR A 157 22.79 -4.77 2.95
CA THR A 157 24.14 -5.38 2.97
C THR A 157 24.63 -5.74 1.56
N LEU A 158 23.79 -6.41 0.75
CA LEU A 158 24.13 -6.81 -0.61
C LEU A 158 24.36 -5.63 -1.55
N GLU A 159 23.59 -4.55 -1.38
CA GLU A 159 23.66 -3.36 -2.21
C GLU A 159 24.70 -2.34 -1.71
N GLY A 160 25.26 -2.55 -0.52
CA GLY A 160 26.22 -1.65 0.13
C GLY A 160 25.58 -0.37 0.67
N PHE A 161 24.30 -0.38 1.00
CA PHE A 161 23.63 0.77 1.61
C PHE A 161 23.97 0.86 3.08
N SER A 162 24.62 1.94 3.47
CA SER A 162 24.96 2.21 4.86
C SER A 162 23.74 2.68 5.68
N ARG A 163 23.90 2.69 7.00
CA ARG A 163 22.94 3.30 7.91
C ARG A 163 22.67 4.76 7.54
N ALA A 164 23.68 5.53 7.20
CA ALA A 164 23.54 6.93 6.81
C ALA A 164 22.71 7.09 5.52
N ASP A 165 22.86 6.18 4.55
CA ASP A 165 22.12 6.23 3.30
C ASP A 165 20.62 5.99 3.53
N VAL A 166 20.25 4.96 4.31
CA VAL A 166 18.84 4.65 4.60
C VAL A 166 18.19 5.72 5.49
N ASP A 167 18.93 6.31 6.44
CA ASP A 167 18.43 7.43 7.25
C ASP A 167 18.25 8.70 6.41
N ALA A 168 19.16 9.00 5.49
CA ALA A 168 19.03 10.14 4.58
C ALA A 168 17.81 9.98 3.65
N PHE A 169 17.54 8.77 3.14
CA PHE A 169 16.33 8.48 2.38
C PHE A 169 15.06 8.72 3.22
N ALA A 170 15.05 8.21 4.45
CA ALA A 170 13.94 8.36 5.39
C ALA A 170 13.65 9.84 5.72
N LEU A 171 14.70 10.63 5.96
CA LEU A 171 14.55 12.06 6.19
C LEU A 171 13.89 12.76 5.00
N ARG A 172 14.32 12.45 3.77
CA ARG A 172 13.69 13.02 2.57
C ARG A 172 12.22 12.63 2.44
N SER A 173 11.85 11.38 2.78
CA SER A 173 10.44 10.95 2.81
C SER A 173 9.62 11.79 3.80
N GLN A 174 10.13 12.02 5.01
CA GLN A 174 9.48 12.89 6.01
C GLN A 174 9.33 14.33 5.50
N GLN A 175 10.37 14.90 4.92
CA GLN A 175 10.35 16.27 4.38
C GLN A 175 9.34 16.41 3.23
N LYS A 176 9.31 15.47 2.28
CA LYS A 176 8.33 15.43 1.18
C LYS A 176 6.90 15.33 1.72
N ALA A 177 6.63 14.44 2.67
CA ALA A 177 5.31 14.27 3.25
C ALA A 177 4.85 15.49 4.06
N ALA A 178 5.73 16.08 4.84
CA ALA A 178 5.45 17.30 5.60
C ALA A 178 5.12 18.47 4.68
N LYS A 179 5.89 18.64 3.60
CA LYS A 179 5.63 19.66 2.56
C LYS A 179 4.29 19.40 1.88
N ALA A 180 4.03 18.20 1.42
CA ALA A 180 2.77 17.83 0.75
C ALA A 180 1.55 18.08 1.65
N ARG A 181 1.65 17.77 2.94
CA ARG A 181 0.61 18.07 3.94
C ARG A 181 0.40 19.59 4.09
N ALA A 182 1.46 20.36 4.23
CA ALA A 182 1.40 21.81 4.39
C ALA A 182 0.81 22.51 3.15
N GLU A 183 1.07 21.98 1.96
CA GLU A 183 0.54 22.48 0.68
C GLU A 183 -0.87 21.92 0.36
N GLY A 184 -1.45 21.07 1.21
CA GLY A 184 -2.79 20.52 1.02
C GLY A 184 -2.92 19.50 -0.13
N LEU A 185 -1.80 18.87 -0.57
CA LEU A 185 -1.77 18.03 -1.78
C LEU A 185 -2.56 16.72 -1.62
N PHE A 186 -2.91 16.33 -0.39
CA PHE A 186 -3.73 15.15 -0.11
C PHE A 186 -5.25 15.47 -0.05
N GLY A 187 -5.65 16.73 -0.13
CA GLY A 187 -7.03 17.17 0.11
C GLY A 187 -8.06 16.59 -0.83
N LYS A 188 -7.67 16.18 -2.06
CA LYS A 188 -8.60 15.62 -3.05
C LYS A 188 -9.10 14.24 -2.65
N SER A 189 -8.22 13.39 -2.14
CA SER A 189 -8.52 11.99 -1.79
C SER A 189 -8.77 11.76 -0.31
N LEU A 190 -8.34 12.67 0.57
CA LEU A 190 -8.42 12.48 2.02
C LEU A 190 -9.83 12.80 2.54
N VAL A 191 -10.42 11.83 3.22
CA VAL A 191 -11.72 11.93 3.90
C VAL A 191 -11.48 11.91 5.39
N PRO A 192 -11.77 13.00 6.12
CA PRO A 192 -11.65 13.02 7.58
C PRO A 192 -12.48 11.92 8.25
N VAL A 193 -11.94 11.36 9.32
CA VAL A 193 -12.66 10.37 10.14
C VAL A 193 -13.34 11.10 11.30
N ALA A 194 -14.65 10.92 11.41
CA ALA A 194 -15.43 11.47 12.49
C ALA A 194 -16.12 10.35 13.31
N ASP A 195 -16.48 10.66 14.54
CA ASP A 195 -17.29 9.79 15.39
C ASP A 195 -18.77 9.80 14.95
N GLN A 196 -19.61 9.03 15.66
CA GLN A 196 -21.04 8.94 15.40
C GLN A 196 -21.82 10.26 15.61
N ASN A 197 -21.23 11.23 16.31
CA ASN A 197 -21.80 12.55 16.56
C ASN A 197 -21.31 13.59 15.54
N GLY A 198 -20.44 13.19 14.59
CA GLY A 198 -19.86 14.08 13.59
C GLY A 198 -18.63 14.85 14.07
N ILE A 199 -18.09 14.53 15.25
CA ILE A 199 -16.87 15.16 15.76
C ILE A 199 -15.68 14.55 15.02
N VAL A 200 -14.88 15.39 14.35
CA VAL A 200 -13.69 14.94 13.63
C VAL A 200 -12.63 14.44 14.63
N LEU A 201 -12.27 13.17 14.48
CA LEU A 201 -11.24 12.49 15.27
C LEU A 201 -9.86 12.66 14.64
N LEU A 202 -9.79 12.60 13.31
CA LEU A 202 -8.55 12.75 12.55
C LEU A 202 -8.83 13.27 11.15
N ASP A 203 -8.11 14.30 10.71
CA ASP A 203 -8.22 14.95 9.39
C ASP A 203 -6.89 15.01 8.62
N HIS A 204 -5.81 14.46 9.17
CA HIS A 204 -4.47 14.45 8.57
C HIS A 204 -3.70 13.18 8.94
N ASP A 205 -2.67 12.85 8.17
CA ASP A 205 -1.79 11.70 8.48
C ASP A 205 -1.00 11.99 9.77
N GLU A 206 -1.32 11.23 10.84
CA GLU A 206 -0.83 11.47 12.21
C GLU A 206 0.66 11.13 12.38
N PHE A 207 1.22 10.30 11.48
CA PHE A 207 2.57 9.74 11.64
C PHE A 207 3.69 10.66 11.13
N ILE A 208 3.38 11.69 10.33
CA ILE A 208 4.38 12.62 9.75
C ILE A 208 5.11 13.39 10.84
N ARG A 209 6.44 13.35 10.81
CA ARG A 209 7.36 14.04 11.73
C ARG A 209 8.16 15.09 10.96
N ALA A 210 7.62 16.29 10.87
CA ALA A 210 8.23 17.38 10.12
C ALA A 210 9.56 17.88 10.70
N ASP A 211 9.80 17.61 11.99
CA ASP A 211 10.99 17.96 12.77
C ASP A 211 12.09 16.89 12.78
N SER A 212 11.96 15.85 11.95
CA SER A 212 12.99 14.81 11.83
C SER A 212 14.34 15.37 11.41
N THR A 213 15.42 14.86 12.03
CA THR A 213 16.81 15.22 11.68
C THR A 213 17.65 13.96 11.50
N LEU A 214 18.79 14.08 10.78
CA LEU A 214 19.71 12.95 10.63
C LEU A 214 20.29 12.47 11.96
N GLU A 215 20.59 13.40 12.89
CA GLU A 215 21.09 13.09 14.22
C GLU A 215 20.05 12.30 15.02
N GLY A 216 18.79 12.70 14.95
CA GLY A 216 17.69 12.00 15.62
C GLY A 216 17.48 10.58 15.06
N LEU A 217 17.58 10.42 13.74
CA LEU A 217 17.50 9.10 13.09
C LEU A 217 18.70 8.22 13.43
N ALA A 218 19.92 8.76 13.39
CA ALA A 218 21.16 8.04 13.70
C ALA A 218 21.19 7.52 15.15
N ALA A 219 20.52 8.19 16.10
CA ALA A 219 20.44 7.77 17.49
C ALA A 219 19.53 6.55 17.72
N LEU A 220 18.70 6.16 16.74
CA LEU A 220 17.81 5.00 16.87
C LEU A 220 18.60 3.69 16.78
N LYS A 221 18.20 2.70 17.60
CA LYS A 221 18.79 1.36 17.55
C LYS A 221 18.25 0.54 16.39
N PRO A 222 19.06 -0.32 15.77
CA PRO A 222 18.59 -1.30 14.78
C PRO A 222 17.44 -2.17 15.35
N SER A 223 16.39 -2.36 14.55
CA SER A 223 15.18 -3.05 15.00
C SER A 223 15.30 -4.57 14.93
N PHE A 224 16.17 -5.10 14.08
CA PHE A 224 16.16 -6.52 13.73
C PHE A 224 17.41 -7.29 14.17
N GLU A 225 18.40 -6.62 14.76
CA GLU A 225 19.64 -7.22 15.24
C GLU A 225 19.38 -8.37 16.22
N MET A 226 18.47 -8.19 17.18
CA MET A 226 18.14 -9.25 18.14
C MET A 226 17.49 -10.46 17.45
N MET A 227 16.62 -10.24 16.45
CA MET A 227 16.03 -11.33 15.66
C MET A 227 17.12 -12.06 14.86
N GLY A 228 18.07 -11.32 14.29
CA GLY A 228 19.23 -11.90 13.62
C GLY A 228 20.00 -12.87 14.53
N GLN A 229 20.33 -12.42 15.76
CA GLN A 229 21.01 -13.22 16.78
C GLN A 229 20.22 -14.45 17.23
N MET A 230 18.88 -14.44 17.12
CA MET A 230 18.01 -15.61 17.38
C MET A 230 18.10 -16.70 16.31
N GLY A 231 18.93 -16.53 15.27
CA GLY A 231 19.21 -17.53 14.23
C GLY A 231 18.64 -17.17 12.84
N PHE A 232 17.89 -16.05 12.70
CA PHE A 232 17.37 -15.66 11.39
C PHE A 232 18.47 -15.19 10.43
N ASP A 233 19.53 -14.57 10.93
CA ASP A 233 20.72 -14.24 10.11
C ASP A 233 21.37 -15.51 9.57
N ALA A 234 21.58 -16.51 10.41
CA ALA A 234 22.14 -17.78 9.99
C ALA A 234 21.27 -18.49 8.93
N THR A 235 19.94 -18.35 9.04
CA THR A 235 19.01 -18.87 8.03
C THR A 235 19.17 -18.15 6.69
N ALA A 236 19.25 -16.83 6.70
CA ALA A 236 19.46 -16.03 5.48
C ALA A 236 20.84 -16.28 4.85
N LEU A 237 21.91 -16.31 5.66
CA LEU A 237 23.30 -16.50 5.22
C LEU A 237 23.56 -17.88 4.62
N ARG A 238 22.82 -18.92 5.02
CA ARG A 238 22.88 -20.23 4.34
C ARG A 238 22.54 -20.14 2.86
N LYS A 239 21.64 -19.24 2.51
CA LYS A 239 21.16 -19.03 1.13
C LYS A 239 21.97 -17.96 0.40
N TYR A 240 22.48 -16.99 1.13
CA TYR A 240 23.27 -15.85 0.63
C TYR A 240 24.72 -15.95 1.14
N SER A 241 25.39 -17.08 0.84
CA SER A 241 26.73 -17.41 1.34
C SER A 241 27.87 -16.48 0.87
N GLN A 242 27.60 -15.60 -0.09
CA GLN A 242 28.52 -14.54 -0.51
C GLN A 242 28.60 -13.39 0.49
N VAL A 243 27.76 -13.36 1.51
CA VAL A 243 27.75 -12.37 2.59
C VAL A 243 28.23 -13.03 3.87
N GLU A 244 29.24 -12.45 4.51
CA GLU A 244 29.79 -12.98 5.78
C GLU A 244 28.86 -12.70 6.98
N ARG A 245 28.22 -11.51 6.99
CA ARG A 245 27.28 -11.07 8.03
C ARG A 245 26.27 -10.11 7.45
N ILE A 246 25.11 -10.00 8.10
CA ILE A 246 24.10 -9.00 7.77
C ILE A 246 24.35 -7.75 8.61
N GLU A 247 24.47 -6.60 7.94
CA GLU A 247 24.58 -5.29 8.58
C GLU A 247 23.17 -4.78 8.92
N HIS A 248 22.84 -4.70 10.22
CA HIS A 248 21.53 -4.23 10.66
C HIS A 248 21.46 -2.70 10.65
N VAL A 249 20.81 -2.16 9.62
CA VAL A 249 20.70 -0.70 9.39
C VAL A 249 19.29 -0.17 9.56
N HIS A 250 18.26 -1.05 9.52
CA HIS A 250 16.88 -0.62 9.63
C HIS A 250 16.44 -0.40 11.07
N THR A 251 15.75 0.73 11.27
CA THR A 251 15.24 1.22 12.55
C THR A 251 13.77 1.62 12.39
N PRO A 252 13.05 1.96 13.47
CA PRO A 252 11.70 2.52 13.33
C PRO A 252 11.66 3.85 12.55
N GLY A 253 12.80 4.53 12.37
CA GLY A 253 12.88 5.80 11.67
C GLY A 253 13.03 5.68 10.15
N ASN A 254 13.51 4.54 9.63
CA ASN A 254 13.74 4.30 8.21
C ASN A 254 12.99 3.06 7.67
N SER A 255 11.96 2.65 8.42
CA SER A 255 10.99 1.61 8.09
C SER A 255 9.58 2.19 8.13
N SER A 256 8.63 1.55 7.45
CA SER A 256 7.23 2.00 7.45
C SER A 256 6.61 1.98 8.84
N GLY A 257 5.79 3.00 9.14
CA GLY A 257 5.04 3.05 10.40
C GLY A 257 3.88 2.06 10.43
N ILE A 258 3.65 1.47 11.62
CA ILE A 258 2.43 0.71 11.92
C ILE A 258 1.30 1.70 12.16
N VAL A 259 0.21 1.61 11.39
CA VAL A 259 -0.88 2.59 11.38
C VAL A 259 -2.23 1.94 11.09
N ASP A 260 -3.29 2.66 11.38
CA ASP A 260 -4.67 2.34 10.99
C ASP A 260 -5.05 3.16 9.77
N GLY A 261 -5.81 2.58 8.84
CA GLY A 261 -6.31 3.31 7.68
C GLY A 261 -7.14 2.48 6.72
N ALA A 262 -7.87 3.16 5.86
CA ALA A 262 -8.68 2.55 4.81
C ALA A 262 -8.56 3.34 3.50
N SER A 263 -8.92 2.69 2.39
CA SER A 263 -8.97 3.29 1.06
C SER A 263 -10.12 2.69 0.24
N ALA A 264 -10.66 3.49 -0.68
CA ALA A 264 -11.68 3.07 -1.62
C ALA A 264 -11.45 3.73 -2.98
N MET A 265 -11.71 2.98 -4.06
CA MET A 265 -11.61 3.45 -5.42
C MET A 265 -12.75 2.89 -6.25
N LEU A 266 -13.40 3.73 -7.05
CA LEU A 266 -14.49 3.35 -7.93
C LEU A 266 -13.94 3.06 -9.32
N ILE A 267 -14.14 1.84 -9.81
CA ILE A 267 -13.65 1.36 -11.11
C ILE A 267 -14.83 0.87 -11.94
N GLY A 268 -14.88 1.24 -13.22
CA GLY A 268 -15.95 0.78 -14.09
C GLY A 268 -15.60 0.82 -15.57
N SER A 269 -16.52 0.30 -16.38
CA SER A 269 -16.47 0.40 -17.84
C SER A 269 -16.74 1.84 -18.29
N GLU A 270 -16.26 2.21 -19.49
CA GLU A 270 -16.57 3.52 -20.08
C GLU A 270 -18.07 3.70 -20.30
N ALA A 271 -18.75 2.63 -20.71
CA ALA A 271 -20.19 2.65 -20.95
C ALA A 271 -20.97 2.96 -19.66
N LYS A 272 -20.63 2.27 -18.56
CA LYS A 272 -21.27 2.47 -17.26
C LYS A 272 -20.96 3.85 -16.68
N GLY A 273 -19.73 4.33 -16.85
CA GLY A 273 -19.37 5.67 -16.44
C GLY A 273 -20.18 6.76 -17.15
N ARG A 274 -20.40 6.62 -18.46
CA ARG A 274 -21.26 7.54 -19.24
C ARG A 274 -22.71 7.46 -18.80
N GLU A 275 -23.25 6.25 -18.60
CA GLU A 275 -24.61 6.02 -18.12
C GLU A 275 -24.89 6.76 -16.82
N LEU A 276 -23.93 6.70 -15.88
CA LEU A 276 -24.04 7.31 -14.55
C LEU A 276 -23.51 8.75 -14.48
N GLY A 277 -23.05 9.32 -15.60
CA GLY A 277 -22.48 10.67 -15.61
C GLY A 277 -21.15 10.81 -14.85
N LEU A 278 -20.45 9.70 -14.61
CA LEU A 278 -19.17 9.71 -13.92
C LEU A 278 -18.04 10.19 -14.85
N LYS A 279 -17.13 10.99 -14.32
CA LYS A 279 -15.97 11.47 -15.07
C LYS A 279 -14.77 10.54 -14.85
N ALA A 280 -14.30 9.91 -15.94
CA ALA A 280 -13.08 9.12 -15.89
C ALA A 280 -11.88 9.99 -15.54
N ARG A 281 -11.03 9.50 -14.63
CA ARG A 281 -9.80 10.17 -14.18
C ARG A 281 -8.54 9.51 -14.74
N ALA A 282 -8.54 8.18 -14.80
CA ALA A 282 -7.46 7.41 -15.41
C ALA A 282 -7.98 6.08 -15.96
N ARG A 283 -7.26 5.54 -16.93
CA ARG A 283 -7.41 4.17 -17.44
C ARG A 283 -6.37 3.25 -16.79
N ILE A 284 -6.77 2.05 -16.39
CA ILE A 284 -5.82 1.02 -15.92
C ILE A 284 -5.24 0.32 -17.15
N VAL A 285 -3.95 0.57 -17.42
CA VAL A 285 -3.26 0.13 -18.64
C VAL A 285 -2.80 -1.32 -18.53
N ALA A 286 -2.08 -1.64 -17.46
CA ALA A 286 -1.53 -2.97 -17.22
C ALA A 286 -1.36 -3.26 -15.73
N THR A 287 -1.47 -4.54 -15.40
CA THR A 287 -1.22 -5.08 -14.06
C THR A 287 -0.26 -6.27 -14.13
N ALA A 288 0.57 -6.44 -13.12
CA ALA A 288 1.47 -7.58 -13.02
C ALA A 288 1.69 -8.01 -11.58
N VAL A 289 1.81 -9.31 -11.40
CA VAL A 289 2.32 -9.94 -10.16
C VAL A 289 3.50 -10.83 -10.52
N THR A 290 4.46 -10.92 -9.61
CA THR A 290 5.65 -11.76 -9.72
C THR A 290 5.98 -12.40 -8.38
N SER A 291 6.94 -13.32 -8.38
CA SER A 291 7.56 -13.82 -7.17
C SER A 291 9.08 -13.87 -7.38
N THR A 292 9.81 -13.63 -6.32
CA THR A 292 11.27 -13.72 -6.22
C THR A 292 11.62 -14.63 -5.05
N ASP A 293 12.89 -14.64 -4.61
CA ASP A 293 13.31 -15.43 -3.46
C ASP A 293 12.56 -15.02 -2.17
N PRO A 294 11.85 -15.94 -1.50
CA PRO A 294 11.07 -15.64 -0.30
C PRO A 294 11.92 -15.30 0.92
N THR A 295 13.21 -15.65 0.96
CA THR A 295 14.10 -15.35 2.08
C THR A 295 14.48 -13.87 2.11
N ILE A 296 15.01 -13.32 1.00
CA ILE A 296 15.25 -11.87 0.88
C ILE A 296 13.95 -11.08 0.76
N MET A 297 12.90 -11.71 0.25
CA MET A 297 11.50 -11.34 0.28
C MET A 297 11.13 -10.05 -0.49
N LEU A 298 11.88 -8.97 -0.34
CA LEU A 298 11.41 -7.61 -0.67
C LEU A 298 11.90 -7.09 -2.04
N THR A 299 12.38 -7.97 -2.91
CA THR A 299 12.96 -7.63 -4.23
C THR A 299 11.94 -7.67 -5.38
N GLY A 300 10.66 -7.94 -5.08
CA GLY A 300 9.59 -8.07 -6.06
C GLY A 300 9.21 -6.83 -6.89
N PRO A 301 9.38 -5.57 -6.43
CA PRO A 301 8.95 -4.38 -7.16
C PRO A 301 9.54 -4.23 -8.57
N ALA A 302 10.84 -4.38 -8.75
CA ALA A 302 11.50 -4.23 -10.06
C ALA A 302 11.04 -5.28 -11.09
N PRO A 303 11.03 -6.61 -10.80
CA PRO A 303 10.51 -7.59 -11.75
C PRO A 303 9.01 -7.43 -12.03
N ALA A 304 8.19 -7.03 -11.04
CA ALA A 304 6.78 -6.73 -11.29
C ALA A 304 6.60 -5.53 -12.24
N THR A 305 7.40 -4.49 -12.04
CA THR A 305 7.43 -3.30 -12.90
C THR A 305 7.83 -3.66 -14.32
N ARG A 306 8.93 -4.41 -14.53
CA ARG A 306 9.35 -4.86 -15.87
C ARG A 306 8.25 -5.66 -16.57
N LYS A 307 7.57 -6.56 -15.83
CA LYS A 307 6.46 -7.35 -16.38
C LYS A 307 5.24 -6.49 -16.74
N ALA A 308 4.90 -5.47 -15.95
CA ALA A 308 3.82 -4.55 -16.25
C ALA A 308 4.14 -3.68 -17.49
N LEU A 309 5.36 -3.15 -17.56
CA LEU A 309 5.84 -2.37 -18.71
C LEU A 309 5.79 -3.19 -20.00
N ALA A 310 6.28 -4.42 -19.97
CA ALA A 310 6.23 -5.32 -21.14
C ALA A 310 4.79 -5.59 -21.62
N LYS A 311 3.84 -5.78 -20.69
CA LYS A 311 2.41 -5.95 -21.04
C LYS A 311 1.79 -4.68 -21.61
N ALA A 312 2.24 -3.50 -21.15
CA ALA A 312 1.76 -2.21 -21.63
C ALA A 312 2.41 -1.78 -22.98
N GLY A 313 3.50 -2.43 -23.40
CA GLY A 313 4.32 -1.97 -24.52
C GLY A 313 5.06 -0.66 -24.22
N LEU A 314 5.31 -0.38 -22.94
CA LEU A 314 5.97 0.84 -22.48
C LEU A 314 7.38 0.54 -21.99
N LYS A 315 8.23 1.58 -21.98
CA LYS A 315 9.56 1.59 -21.37
C LYS A 315 9.52 2.33 -20.04
N VAL A 316 10.57 2.19 -19.24
CA VAL A 316 10.66 2.87 -17.94
C VAL A 316 10.67 4.40 -18.09
N GLU A 317 11.24 4.91 -19.17
CA GLU A 317 11.31 6.34 -19.51
C GLU A 317 9.93 6.95 -19.78
N ASP A 318 8.98 6.15 -20.27
CA ASP A 318 7.60 6.59 -20.58
C ASP A 318 6.79 6.85 -19.31
N ILE A 319 7.25 6.35 -18.15
CA ILE A 319 6.59 6.58 -16.87
C ILE A 319 7.03 7.92 -16.27
N ASP A 320 6.06 8.78 -16.03
CA ASP A 320 6.30 10.10 -15.48
C ASP A 320 6.59 10.05 -13.99
N LEU A 321 5.79 9.28 -13.21
CA LEU A 321 5.88 9.16 -11.76
C LEU A 321 5.73 7.70 -11.31
N PHE A 322 6.43 7.39 -10.21
CA PHE A 322 6.39 6.10 -9.54
C PHE A 322 5.96 6.27 -8.08
N GLU A 323 5.03 5.44 -7.64
CA GLU A 323 4.76 5.20 -6.22
C GLU A 323 5.26 3.80 -5.85
N VAL A 324 6.33 3.75 -5.08
CA VAL A 324 6.96 2.52 -4.59
C VAL A 324 6.77 2.46 -3.10
N ASN A 325 6.05 1.47 -2.60
CA ASN A 325 5.78 1.39 -1.16
C ASN A 325 7.08 1.34 -0.34
N GLU A 326 7.20 2.27 0.59
CA GLU A 326 8.36 2.39 1.48
C GLU A 326 8.23 1.47 2.69
N ALA A 327 8.14 0.15 2.46
CA ALA A 327 8.17 -0.79 3.59
C ALA A 327 9.45 -0.62 4.41
N PHE A 328 10.58 -0.44 3.71
CA PHE A 328 11.91 -0.12 4.24
C PHE A 328 12.64 0.75 3.21
N ALA A 329 13.55 1.60 3.67
CA ALA A 329 14.32 2.50 2.81
C ALA A 329 15.11 1.74 1.74
N SER A 330 15.78 0.62 2.10
CA SER A 330 16.58 -0.20 1.18
C SER A 330 15.77 -0.76 0.02
N VAL A 331 14.48 -1.03 0.20
CA VAL A 331 13.60 -1.56 -0.85
C VAL A 331 13.41 -0.56 -1.98
N VAL A 332 13.13 0.70 -1.64
CA VAL A 332 12.93 1.76 -2.64
C VAL A 332 14.26 2.15 -3.28
N MET A 333 15.34 2.24 -2.50
CA MET A 333 16.69 2.52 -3.00
C MET A 333 17.12 1.45 -4.01
N LYS A 334 16.89 0.16 -3.70
CA LYS A 334 17.15 -0.94 -4.63
C LYS A 334 16.29 -0.84 -5.88
N PHE A 335 15.00 -0.56 -5.75
CA PHE A 335 14.12 -0.37 -6.91
C PHE A 335 14.64 0.72 -7.85
N MET A 336 15.01 1.89 -7.31
CA MET A 336 15.57 2.99 -8.10
C MET A 336 16.84 2.57 -8.84
N LYS A 337 17.74 1.85 -8.17
CA LYS A 337 18.97 1.31 -8.75
C LYS A 337 18.69 0.29 -9.87
N ASP A 338 17.83 -0.70 -9.61
CA ASP A 338 17.49 -1.79 -10.52
C ASP A 338 16.75 -1.33 -11.78
N MET A 339 15.99 -0.24 -11.67
CA MET A 339 15.18 0.32 -12.76
C MET A 339 15.82 1.53 -13.43
N GLY A 340 16.90 2.08 -12.87
CA GLY A 340 17.54 3.30 -13.37
C GLY A 340 16.65 4.54 -13.22
N VAL A 341 15.78 4.59 -12.19
CA VAL A 341 14.81 5.68 -12.00
C VAL A 341 15.38 6.72 -11.04
N ALA A 342 15.30 7.99 -11.44
CA ALA A 342 15.72 9.11 -10.57
C ALA A 342 14.76 9.28 -9.39
N GLU A 343 15.28 9.59 -8.20
CA GLU A 343 14.51 9.81 -6.98
C GLU A 343 13.46 10.94 -7.12
N SER A 344 13.69 11.90 -8.02
CA SER A 344 12.76 13.00 -8.29
C SER A 344 11.44 12.55 -8.93
N LYS A 345 11.38 11.34 -9.47
CA LYS A 345 10.16 10.70 -10.01
C LYS A 345 9.49 9.74 -9.01
N VAL A 346 10.12 9.44 -7.88
CA VAL A 346 9.67 8.41 -6.93
C VAL A 346 9.14 9.04 -5.66
N ASN A 347 7.93 8.64 -5.25
CA ASN A 347 7.30 9.03 -3.99
C ASN A 347 7.43 10.54 -3.76
N VAL A 348 6.97 11.32 -4.74
CA VAL A 348 7.22 12.77 -4.79
C VAL A 348 6.57 13.53 -3.63
N ASN A 349 5.57 12.95 -2.99
CA ASN A 349 4.87 13.47 -1.81
C ASN A 349 5.24 12.71 -0.51
N GLY A 350 6.39 12.01 -0.48
CA GLY A 350 6.77 11.11 0.60
C GLY A 350 6.02 9.78 0.54
N GLY A 351 6.34 8.85 1.44
CA GLY A 351 5.78 7.50 1.42
C GLY A 351 5.51 6.92 2.81
N ALA A 352 5.51 5.60 2.90
CA ALA A 352 5.09 4.87 4.10
C ALA A 352 6.03 5.03 5.31
N ILE A 353 7.29 5.40 5.09
CA ILE A 353 8.21 5.74 6.20
C ILE A 353 7.67 6.96 6.94
N ALA A 354 7.18 7.96 6.21
CA ALA A 354 6.64 9.17 6.81
C ALA A 354 5.18 9.05 7.24
N MET A 355 4.36 8.33 6.47
CA MET A 355 2.90 8.34 6.65
C MET A 355 2.35 7.01 7.19
N GLY A 356 3.13 5.93 7.19
CA GLY A 356 2.71 4.61 7.63
C GLY A 356 2.12 3.73 6.53
N HIS A 357 1.95 2.44 6.88
CA HIS A 357 1.59 1.35 5.96
C HIS A 357 0.43 0.52 6.52
N PRO A 358 -0.84 0.97 6.40
CA PRO A 358 -1.99 0.13 6.73
C PRO A 358 -2.10 -0.95 5.66
N LEU A 359 -1.61 -2.17 5.97
CA LEU A 359 -1.23 -3.21 5.01
C LEU A 359 -2.27 -3.44 3.91
N GLY A 360 -3.51 -3.74 4.29
CA GLY A 360 -4.60 -4.02 3.34
C GLY A 360 -5.03 -2.82 2.49
N ALA A 361 -4.81 -1.60 2.96
CA ALA A 361 -5.25 -0.38 2.27
C ALA A 361 -4.17 0.25 1.39
N THR A 362 -2.89 0.04 1.69
CA THR A 362 -1.78 0.83 1.13
C THR A 362 -1.74 0.84 -0.38
N GLY A 363 -1.93 -0.31 -1.03
CA GLY A 363 -1.81 -0.38 -2.48
C GLY A 363 -2.79 0.54 -3.21
N CYS A 364 -4.03 0.63 -2.74
CA CYS A 364 -5.03 1.54 -3.27
C CYS A 364 -4.72 3.00 -2.88
N ILE A 365 -4.18 3.25 -1.67
CA ILE A 365 -3.78 4.60 -1.22
C ILE A 365 -2.70 5.17 -2.15
N ILE A 366 -1.62 4.43 -2.41
CA ILE A 366 -0.51 4.94 -3.23
C ILE A 366 -0.92 5.13 -4.68
N LEU A 367 -1.80 4.28 -5.22
CA LEU A 367 -2.32 4.46 -6.58
C LEU A 367 -3.22 5.70 -6.67
N GLY A 368 -4.04 5.98 -5.65
CA GLY A 368 -4.84 7.21 -5.56
C GLY A 368 -3.97 8.46 -5.44
N THR A 369 -2.91 8.41 -4.61
CA THR A 369 -1.92 9.50 -4.48
C THR A 369 -1.22 9.76 -5.81
N LEU A 370 -0.81 8.70 -6.52
CA LEU A 370 -0.20 8.79 -7.85
C LEU A 370 -1.14 9.47 -8.85
N LEU A 371 -2.42 9.06 -8.86
CA LEU A 371 -3.43 9.63 -9.74
C LEU A 371 -3.65 11.13 -9.49
N ASP A 372 -3.81 11.53 -8.23
CA ASP A 372 -3.96 12.93 -7.85
C ASP A 372 -2.75 13.76 -8.30
N GLU A 373 -1.55 13.21 -8.23
CA GLU A 373 -0.32 13.88 -8.61
C GLU A 373 -0.14 13.97 -10.15
N LEU A 374 -0.53 12.93 -10.89
CA LEU A 374 -0.58 12.98 -12.37
C LEU A 374 -1.53 14.08 -12.86
N GLU A 375 -2.71 14.18 -12.26
CA GLU A 375 -3.68 15.23 -12.59
C GLU A 375 -3.13 16.62 -12.26
N ARG A 376 -2.57 16.80 -11.06
CA ARG A 376 -2.06 18.09 -10.57
C ARG A 376 -0.92 18.62 -11.46
N ARG A 377 -0.05 17.72 -11.94
CA ARG A 377 1.10 18.08 -12.80
C ARG A 377 0.81 17.97 -14.31
N ASN A 378 -0.41 17.58 -14.69
CA ASN A 378 -0.78 17.31 -16.08
C ASN A 378 0.15 16.30 -16.75
N LEU A 379 0.52 15.22 -16.04
CA LEU A 379 1.35 14.13 -16.50
C LEU A 379 0.47 12.97 -16.99
N ARG A 380 1.03 12.02 -17.74
CA ARG A 380 0.28 10.99 -18.43
C ARG A 380 0.32 9.64 -17.75
N TYR A 381 1.50 9.05 -17.59
CA TYR A 381 1.66 7.69 -17.10
C TYR A 381 2.22 7.65 -15.68
N GLY A 382 1.60 6.82 -14.85
CA GLY A 382 2.10 6.52 -13.51
C GLY A 382 2.12 5.03 -13.23
N LEU A 383 3.03 4.60 -12.36
CA LEU A 383 3.19 3.22 -11.93
C LEU A 383 3.26 3.13 -10.42
N ALA A 384 2.37 2.30 -9.83
CA ALA A 384 2.43 1.93 -8.41
C ALA A 384 2.94 0.50 -8.25
N THR A 385 3.83 0.26 -7.28
CA THR A 385 4.41 -1.07 -7.00
C THR A 385 4.69 -1.26 -5.52
N LEU A 386 4.58 -2.52 -5.07
CA LEU A 386 4.87 -2.92 -3.68
C LEU A 386 5.69 -4.20 -3.66
N CYS A 387 6.58 -4.29 -2.67
CA CYS A 387 7.11 -5.56 -2.18
C CYS A 387 6.03 -6.27 -1.33
N VAL A 388 6.06 -7.58 -1.31
CA VAL A 388 5.00 -8.39 -0.71
C VAL A 388 5.61 -9.55 0.07
N GLY A 389 5.02 -9.90 1.19
CA GLY A 389 5.41 -11.08 1.95
C GLY A 389 5.52 -12.33 1.06
N GLY A 390 6.47 -13.22 1.39
CA GLY A 390 6.71 -14.43 0.60
C GLY A 390 7.51 -14.23 -0.69
N GLY A 391 8.15 -13.09 -0.86
CA GLY A 391 8.97 -12.79 -2.04
C GLY A 391 8.17 -12.32 -3.25
N MET A 392 6.88 -12.00 -3.09
CA MET A 392 6.07 -11.52 -4.19
C MET A 392 6.29 -10.03 -4.49
N GLY A 393 5.87 -9.61 -5.69
CA GLY A 393 5.82 -8.23 -6.12
C GLY A 393 4.58 -7.97 -6.98
N ILE A 394 4.08 -6.74 -6.95
CA ILE A 394 2.92 -6.30 -7.71
C ILE A 394 3.19 -4.94 -8.35
N ALA A 395 2.63 -4.71 -9.52
CA ALA A 395 2.69 -3.40 -10.18
C ALA A 395 1.40 -3.13 -10.96
N THR A 396 1.00 -1.85 -10.99
CA THR A 396 -0.14 -1.36 -11.77
C THR A 396 0.26 -0.08 -12.48
N ILE A 397 0.01 -0.01 -13.79
CA ILE A 397 0.23 1.18 -14.62
C ILE A 397 -1.12 1.82 -14.91
N ILE A 398 -1.21 3.12 -14.69
CA ILE A 398 -2.36 3.96 -15.04
C ILE A 398 -1.97 5.03 -16.04
N GLU A 399 -2.93 5.39 -16.86
CA GLU A 399 -2.85 6.51 -17.81
C GLU A 399 -3.92 7.53 -17.43
N ARG A 400 -3.54 8.76 -17.10
CA ARG A 400 -4.48 9.85 -16.86
C ARG A 400 -5.23 10.18 -18.17
N VAL A 401 -6.53 10.39 -18.07
CA VAL A 401 -7.42 10.74 -19.21
C VAL A 401 -7.97 12.15 -19.05
#